data_5e26da173ad60b8041e70461da25a302
#
_entry.id   5e26da173ad60b8041e70461da25a302
#
_cell.length_a   1.000
_cell.length_b   1.000
_cell.length_c   1.000
_cell.angle_alpha   90.00
_cell.angle_beta   90.00
_cell.angle_gamma   90.00
#
_symmetry.space_group_name_H-M   'P 1'
#
loop_
_entity.id
_entity.type
_entity.pdbx_description
1 polymer ?
#
loop_
_entity_poly.entity_id
_entity_poly.type
_entity_poly.pdbx_seq_one_letter_code
_entity_poly.pdbx_strand_id
1 'polypeptide(L)'
;MDLAHMLAEARFYGAKSEPIESVDVVSETPAGEARLLIVRVNGRDLYQVLIDADGHDVLTTSPELYLAARDLPQGDTRAIDGEQSNTSLIVGGQMVKVFRHLEPGLNPDVELLSRIADCPNIAPVRDWVSETIDGEEHTLAMVQDFVPDADDGWRYALGFAEHAAPFGPEASLLGESTRCVHEALAGAFERGVDKPSFLRSLDDLVARAPVLEEYAAEARAFYEDLGDEVEVQRVHGDLHLGQVLRTPDTYILIDFEGEPARPLAERRRPDSPLRDVAGILRSLDYAAAVAGADQQWAQDAGAAFLDGYGVERSPLLDAYVLDKALYEVVYESNNRPDWVEIPLQAVRRILG
;
A
#
# COMPACT_ATOMS: atom_id res chain seq x y z
N MET A 1 -24.23 -14.37 19.40
CA MET A 1 -23.44 -13.72 18.35
C MET A 1 -22.11 -14.45 18.24
N ASP A 2 -21.78 -14.96 17.07
CA ASP A 2 -20.48 -15.63 16.84
C ASP A 2 -19.55 -14.65 16.10
N LEU A 3 -18.84 -13.83 16.87
CA LEU A 3 -17.88 -12.86 16.35
C LEU A 3 -16.73 -13.57 15.61
N ALA A 4 -16.35 -14.77 16.05
CA ALA A 4 -15.29 -15.52 15.39
C ALA A 4 -15.71 -15.93 13.97
N HIS A 5 -16.94 -16.40 13.81
CA HIS A 5 -17.48 -16.76 12.50
C HIS A 5 -17.57 -15.53 11.56
N MET A 6 -18.10 -14.42 12.06
CA MET A 6 -18.21 -13.17 11.27
C MET A 6 -16.82 -12.68 10.82
N LEU A 7 -15.83 -12.67 11.73
CA LEU A 7 -14.46 -12.25 11.41
C LEU A 7 -13.80 -13.17 10.39
N ALA A 8 -13.97 -14.49 10.51
CA ALA A 8 -13.38 -15.46 9.57
C ALA A 8 -13.87 -15.24 8.11
N GLU A 9 -15.12 -14.79 7.95
CA GLU A 9 -15.70 -14.47 6.64
C GLU A 9 -15.37 -13.05 6.16
N ALA A 10 -14.96 -12.15 7.07
CA ALA A 10 -14.69 -10.75 6.75
C ALA A 10 -13.49 -10.60 5.81
N ARG A 11 -13.60 -9.73 4.79
CA ARG A 11 -12.52 -9.47 3.83
C ARG A 11 -11.28 -8.86 4.48
N PHE A 12 -11.49 -8.00 5.48
CA PHE A 12 -10.43 -7.31 6.19
C PHE A 12 -9.68 -8.17 7.22
N TYR A 13 -10.15 -9.39 7.51
CA TYR A 13 -9.42 -10.29 8.39
C TYR A 13 -8.24 -10.92 7.67
N GLY A 14 -7.01 -10.51 8.05
CA GLY A 14 -5.78 -10.88 7.35
C GLY A 14 -5.26 -12.29 7.66
N ALA A 15 -5.53 -12.83 8.86
CA ALA A 15 -4.98 -14.12 9.33
C ALA A 15 -5.86 -15.33 8.95
N LYS A 16 -6.36 -15.38 7.71
CA LYS A 16 -7.29 -16.44 7.24
C LYS A 16 -6.73 -17.87 7.27
N SER A 17 -5.41 -18.02 7.32
CA SER A 17 -4.73 -19.32 7.42
C SER A 17 -4.68 -19.87 8.85
N GLU A 18 -4.94 -19.03 9.86
CA GLU A 18 -4.93 -19.43 11.26
C GLU A 18 -6.37 -19.54 11.80
N PRO A 19 -6.69 -20.58 12.60
CA PRO A 19 -7.99 -20.67 13.24
C PRO A 19 -8.18 -19.55 14.26
N ILE A 20 -9.39 -19.02 14.37
CA ILE A 20 -9.77 -18.11 15.45
C ILE A 20 -10.11 -18.93 16.68
N GLU A 21 -9.22 -18.92 17.68
CA GLU A 21 -9.37 -19.66 18.93
C GLU A 21 -10.13 -18.84 19.99
N SER A 22 -9.93 -17.51 20.00
CA SER A 22 -10.60 -16.60 20.93
C SER A 22 -10.90 -15.24 20.28
N VAL A 23 -12.00 -14.61 20.71
CA VAL A 23 -12.36 -13.22 20.41
C VAL A 23 -12.83 -12.56 21.69
N ASP A 24 -12.05 -11.61 22.20
CA ASP A 24 -12.34 -10.86 23.41
C ASP A 24 -12.76 -9.43 23.04
N VAL A 25 -13.89 -8.95 23.62
CA VAL A 25 -14.29 -7.55 23.45
C VAL A 25 -13.45 -6.68 24.38
N VAL A 26 -12.66 -5.79 23.79
CA VAL A 26 -11.77 -4.85 24.50
C VAL A 26 -12.48 -3.53 24.80
N SER A 27 -13.27 -3.03 23.85
CA SER A 27 -14.03 -1.77 23.97
C SER A 27 -15.37 -1.92 23.27
N GLU A 28 -16.40 -1.31 23.85
CA GLU A 28 -17.76 -1.25 23.28
C GLU A 28 -18.30 0.17 23.38
N THR A 29 -18.73 0.73 22.24
CA THR A 29 -19.35 2.04 22.14
C THR A 29 -20.74 1.89 21.50
N PRO A 30 -21.81 2.41 22.11
CA PRO A 30 -23.13 2.44 21.49
C PRO A 30 -23.10 3.27 20.18
N ALA A 31 -23.71 2.73 19.12
CA ALA A 31 -23.79 3.37 17.80
C ALA A 31 -25.22 3.25 17.24
N GLY A 32 -26.14 4.06 17.79
CA GLY A 32 -27.56 3.95 17.44
C GLY A 32 -28.15 2.59 17.84
N GLU A 33 -28.64 1.84 16.85
CA GLU A 33 -29.15 0.47 17.03
C GLU A 33 -28.04 -0.60 16.93
N ALA A 34 -26.83 -0.20 16.55
CA ALA A 34 -25.64 -1.06 16.46
C ALA A 34 -24.68 -0.82 17.63
N ARG A 35 -23.60 -1.61 17.68
CA ARG A 35 -22.52 -1.49 18.65
C ARG A 35 -21.19 -1.47 17.90
N LEU A 36 -20.40 -0.46 18.17
CA LEU A 36 -19.03 -0.38 17.71
C LEU A 36 -18.14 -1.10 18.71
N LEU A 37 -17.49 -2.16 18.26
CA LEU A 37 -16.64 -3.00 19.08
C LEU A 37 -15.19 -2.89 18.62
N ILE A 38 -14.27 -2.84 19.58
CA ILE A 38 -12.87 -3.21 19.37
C ILE A 38 -12.71 -4.59 19.98
N VAL A 39 -12.25 -5.53 19.17
CA VAL A 39 -12.09 -6.94 19.56
C VAL A 39 -10.64 -7.38 19.40
N ARG A 40 -10.19 -8.23 20.31
CA ARG A 40 -8.88 -8.87 20.26
C ARG A 40 -9.04 -10.31 19.82
N VAL A 41 -8.38 -10.68 18.73
CA VAL A 41 -8.38 -12.04 18.18
C VAL A 41 -7.11 -12.77 18.62
N ASN A 42 -7.29 -13.99 19.10
CA ASN A 42 -6.20 -14.87 19.55
C ASN A 42 -5.22 -14.21 20.56
N GLY A 43 -5.73 -13.27 21.36
CA GLY A 43 -4.94 -12.54 22.35
C GLY A 43 -3.92 -11.53 21.76
N ARG A 44 -3.91 -11.30 20.43
CA ARG A 44 -2.89 -10.51 19.73
C ARG A 44 -3.49 -9.36 18.94
N ASP A 45 -4.22 -9.68 17.89
CA ASP A 45 -4.60 -8.75 16.81
C ASP A 45 -5.89 -8.01 17.17
N LEU A 46 -5.89 -6.70 17.06
CA LEU A 46 -7.04 -5.85 17.32
C LEU A 46 -7.78 -5.51 16.04
N TYR A 47 -9.10 -5.66 16.09
CA TYR A 47 -9.98 -5.26 14.98
C TYR A 47 -11.12 -4.39 15.49
N GLN A 48 -11.57 -3.43 14.66
CA GLN A 48 -12.82 -2.72 14.94
C GLN A 48 -13.93 -3.16 13.98
N VAL A 49 -15.13 -3.33 14.53
CA VAL A 49 -16.31 -3.80 13.81
C VAL A 49 -17.56 -3.06 14.29
N LEU A 50 -18.50 -2.80 13.39
CA LEU A 50 -19.79 -2.21 13.71
C LEU A 50 -20.88 -3.29 13.60
N ILE A 51 -21.40 -3.75 14.73
CA ILE A 51 -22.24 -4.95 14.79
C ILE A 51 -23.69 -4.60 15.10
N ASP A 52 -24.62 -5.07 14.26
CA ASP A 52 -26.06 -4.97 14.50
C ASP A 52 -26.57 -5.97 15.56
N ALA A 53 -27.88 -5.97 15.79
CA ALA A 53 -28.53 -6.87 16.77
C ALA A 53 -28.45 -8.36 16.35
N ASP A 54 -28.35 -8.65 15.05
CA ASP A 54 -28.28 -10.00 14.50
C ASP A 54 -26.83 -10.53 14.44
N GLY A 55 -25.84 -9.66 14.65
CA GLY A 55 -24.42 -10.01 14.69
C GLY A 55 -23.67 -9.82 13.39
N HIS A 56 -24.22 -9.06 12.44
CA HIS A 56 -23.58 -8.73 11.17
C HIS A 56 -22.75 -7.45 11.30
N ASP A 57 -21.63 -7.38 10.59
CA ASP A 57 -20.86 -6.14 10.43
C ASP A 57 -21.59 -5.23 9.42
N VAL A 58 -22.06 -4.10 9.91
CA VAL A 58 -22.89 -3.15 9.14
C VAL A 58 -22.16 -1.86 8.78
N LEU A 59 -20.83 -1.82 8.90
CA LEU A 59 -20.06 -0.60 8.62
C LEU A 59 -20.25 -0.08 7.19
N THR A 60 -20.39 -0.98 6.21
CA THR A 60 -20.61 -0.59 4.81
C THR A 60 -22.08 -0.32 4.46
N THR A 61 -23.03 -0.87 5.21
CA THR A 61 -24.46 -0.75 4.96
C THR A 61 -25.16 0.33 5.80
N SER A 62 -24.57 0.67 6.96
CA SER A 62 -25.05 1.71 7.87
C SER A 62 -23.89 2.55 8.39
N PRO A 63 -23.07 3.13 7.49
CA PRO A 63 -21.83 3.85 7.86
C PRO A 63 -22.10 5.08 8.72
N GLU A 64 -23.27 5.70 8.62
CA GLU A 64 -23.68 6.86 9.42
C GLU A 64 -23.65 6.56 10.94
N LEU A 65 -23.90 5.31 11.35
CA LEU A 65 -23.82 4.90 12.74
C LEU A 65 -22.40 4.96 13.28
N TYR A 66 -21.41 4.53 12.48
CA TYR A 66 -20.00 4.63 12.81
C TYR A 66 -19.55 6.09 12.89
N LEU A 67 -19.91 6.88 11.86
CA LEU A 67 -19.54 8.29 11.78
C LEU A 67 -20.09 9.08 12.97
N ALA A 68 -21.35 8.83 13.36
CA ALA A 68 -21.96 9.46 14.54
C ALA A 68 -21.29 9.02 15.85
N ALA A 69 -20.97 7.72 16.00
CA ALA A 69 -20.34 7.19 17.22
C ALA A 69 -18.91 7.71 17.43
N ARG A 70 -18.24 8.15 16.36
CA ARG A 70 -16.85 8.67 16.38
C ARG A 70 -16.76 10.20 16.18
N ASP A 71 -17.88 10.90 16.17
CA ASP A 71 -17.95 12.37 15.93
C ASP A 71 -17.27 12.80 14.63
N LEU A 72 -17.42 11.96 13.60
CA LEU A 72 -16.86 12.16 12.26
C LEU A 72 -17.84 12.92 11.35
N PRO A 73 -17.41 13.43 10.18
CA PRO A 73 -18.30 14.14 9.26
C PRO A 73 -19.58 13.39 8.95
N GLN A 74 -20.70 14.11 8.91
CA GLN A 74 -22.04 13.58 8.66
C GLN A 74 -22.57 14.07 7.31
N GLY A 75 -23.38 13.28 6.64
CA GLY A 75 -24.01 13.65 5.37
C GLY A 75 -24.42 12.45 4.54
N ASP A 76 -24.69 12.70 3.27
CA ASP A 76 -24.87 11.60 2.30
C ASP A 76 -23.60 10.78 2.21
N THR A 77 -23.71 9.50 2.57
CA THR A 77 -22.55 8.63 2.80
C THR A 77 -22.65 7.40 1.90
N ARG A 78 -21.55 7.06 1.25
CA ARG A 78 -21.43 5.80 0.51
C ARG A 78 -20.09 5.13 0.78
N ALA A 79 -20.09 3.82 0.93
CA ALA A 79 -18.87 3.03 1.00
C ALA A 79 -18.24 2.88 -0.40
N ILE A 80 -16.90 2.81 -0.44
CA ILE A 80 -16.17 2.43 -1.65
C ILE A 80 -16.07 0.90 -1.66
N ASP A 81 -16.45 0.30 -2.79
CA ASP A 81 -16.33 -1.14 -2.97
C ASP A 81 -14.89 -1.54 -3.36
N GLY A 82 -14.49 -2.74 -2.93
CA GLY A 82 -13.25 -3.39 -3.41
C GLY A 82 -12.06 -3.32 -2.46
N GLU A 83 -12.11 -2.54 -1.39
CA GLU A 83 -11.06 -2.55 -0.36
C GLU A 83 -11.05 -3.87 0.43
N GLN A 84 -9.83 -4.31 0.79
CA GLN A 84 -9.65 -5.57 1.51
C GLN A 84 -9.26 -5.37 2.97
N SER A 85 -8.40 -4.41 3.29
CA SER A 85 -7.85 -4.20 4.64
C SER A 85 -8.59 -3.14 5.45
N ASN A 86 -9.13 -2.12 4.78
CA ASN A 86 -9.81 -0.96 5.37
C ASN A 86 -11.24 -0.84 4.87
N THR A 87 -11.97 0.16 5.34
CA THR A 87 -13.26 0.56 4.79
C THR A 87 -13.26 2.05 4.55
N SER A 88 -13.37 2.46 3.28
CA SER A 88 -13.43 3.87 2.89
C SER A 88 -14.86 4.31 2.63
N LEU A 89 -15.22 5.45 3.23
CA LEU A 89 -16.54 6.06 3.17
C LEU A 89 -16.40 7.46 2.55
N ILE A 90 -17.21 7.78 1.54
CA ILE A 90 -17.29 9.13 0.99
C ILE A 90 -18.42 9.86 1.66
N VAL A 91 -18.13 11.02 2.23
CA VAL A 91 -19.08 11.86 2.99
C VAL A 91 -18.88 13.32 2.60
N GLY A 92 -19.84 13.93 1.90
CA GLY A 92 -19.85 15.38 1.67
C GLY A 92 -18.59 15.97 1.03
N GLY A 93 -17.92 15.23 0.14
CA GLY A 93 -16.66 15.68 -0.49
C GLY A 93 -15.38 15.35 0.30
N GLN A 94 -15.50 14.61 1.39
CA GLN A 94 -14.42 14.04 2.16
C GLN A 94 -14.43 12.53 2.05
N MET A 95 -13.31 11.89 2.33
CA MET A 95 -13.18 10.45 2.48
C MET A 95 -12.80 10.14 3.93
N VAL A 96 -13.55 9.24 4.55
CA VAL A 96 -13.21 8.67 5.86
C VAL A 96 -12.70 7.26 5.64
N LYS A 97 -11.41 7.03 5.92
CA LYS A 97 -10.77 5.70 5.89
C LYS A 97 -10.81 5.11 7.30
N VAL A 98 -11.54 4.02 7.45
CA VAL A 98 -11.68 3.29 8.71
C VAL A 98 -10.70 2.13 8.72
N PHE A 99 -9.72 2.16 9.61
CA PHE A 99 -8.73 1.10 9.76
C PHE A 99 -9.34 -0.09 10.49
N ARG A 100 -9.55 -1.20 9.77
CA ARG A 100 -10.22 -2.39 10.34
C ARG A 100 -9.31 -3.19 11.26
N HIS A 101 -8.05 -3.34 10.90
CA HIS A 101 -6.98 -3.89 11.75
C HIS A 101 -6.26 -2.74 12.45
N LEU A 102 -6.16 -2.79 13.78
CA LEU A 102 -5.60 -1.71 14.58
C LEU A 102 -4.19 -2.10 15.05
N GLU A 103 -3.22 -1.31 14.67
CA GLU A 103 -1.82 -1.47 15.09
C GLU A 103 -1.44 -0.35 16.07
N PRO A 104 -0.52 -0.62 17.02
CA PRO A 104 -0.13 0.38 18.01
C PRO A 104 0.65 1.55 17.38
N GLY A 105 0.25 2.77 17.73
CA GLY A 105 0.83 4.02 17.29
C GLY A 105 0.02 4.73 16.22
N LEU A 106 0.53 5.90 15.78
CA LEU A 106 -0.10 6.67 14.70
C LEU A 106 0.04 5.92 13.39
N ASN A 107 -1.07 5.76 12.63
CA ASN A 107 -1.02 5.10 11.33
C ASN A 107 -0.09 5.87 10.36
N PRO A 108 0.76 5.19 9.55
CA PRO A 108 1.68 5.84 8.62
C PRO A 108 1.00 6.78 7.63
N ASP A 109 -0.20 6.44 7.16
CA ASP A 109 -0.99 7.31 6.28
C ASP A 109 -1.22 8.68 6.94
N VAL A 110 -1.68 8.68 8.20
CA VAL A 110 -1.89 9.90 8.97
C VAL A 110 -0.56 10.61 9.26
N GLU A 111 0.45 9.85 9.69
CA GLU A 111 1.78 10.40 10.03
C GLU A 111 2.41 11.14 8.84
N LEU A 112 2.40 10.54 7.66
CA LEU A 112 3.06 11.08 6.47
C LEU A 112 2.24 12.23 5.86
N LEU A 113 0.96 11.98 5.56
CA LEU A 113 0.11 12.92 4.85
C LEU A 113 -0.17 14.19 5.64
N SER A 114 -0.30 14.12 6.97
CA SER A 114 -0.48 15.32 7.80
C SER A 114 0.71 16.26 7.79
N ARG A 115 1.92 15.73 7.56
CA ARG A 115 3.16 16.51 7.52
C ARG A 115 3.45 17.14 6.16
N ILE A 116 2.86 16.63 5.09
CA ILE A 116 3.03 17.13 3.72
C ILE A 116 1.72 17.66 3.13
N ALA A 117 0.82 18.16 3.97
CA ALA A 117 -0.54 18.59 3.57
C ALA A 117 -0.58 19.63 2.44
N ASP A 118 0.49 20.38 2.21
CA ASP A 118 0.62 21.37 1.14
C ASP A 118 1.13 20.76 -0.19
N CYS A 119 1.47 19.46 -0.23
CA CYS A 119 1.90 18.80 -1.44
C CYS A 119 0.69 18.62 -2.40
N PRO A 120 0.78 19.09 -3.67
CA PRO A 120 -0.36 19.03 -4.59
C PRO A 120 -0.67 17.61 -5.09
N ASN A 121 0.24 16.64 -4.86
CA ASN A 121 0.13 15.28 -5.37
C ASN A 121 -0.33 14.26 -4.32
N ILE A 122 -1.02 14.72 -3.29
CA ILE A 122 -1.68 13.88 -2.27
C ILE A 122 -3.11 14.37 -2.01
N ALA A 123 -3.92 13.52 -1.35
CA ALA A 123 -5.17 13.93 -0.71
C ALA A 123 -4.85 14.31 0.74
N PRO A 124 -4.95 15.61 1.13
CA PRO A 124 -4.55 16.04 2.47
C PRO A 124 -5.42 15.42 3.56
N VAL A 125 -4.79 14.95 4.64
CA VAL A 125 -5.48 14.54 5.87
C VAL A 125 -5.99 15.81 6.58
N ARG A 126 -7.25 15.79 7.01
CA ARG A 126 -7.93 16.89 7.69
C ARG A 126 -8.12 16.63 9.18
N ASP A 127 -8.35 15.35 9.53
CA ASP A 127 -8.58 14.92 10.90
C ASP A 127 -8.35 13.42 11.05
N TRP A 128 -8.23 12.93 12.28
CA TRP A 128 -8.18 11.49 12.58
C TRP A 128 -8.69 11.19 13.98
N VAL A 129 -9.13 9.97 14.18
CA VAL A 129 -9.59 9.47 15.48
C VAL A 129 -8.61 8.43 15.99
N SER A 130 -8.20 8.57 17.24
CA SER A 130 -7.37 7.60 17.96
C SER A 130 -8.03 7.18 19.27
N GLU A 131 -7.68 5.99 19.76
CA GLU A 131 -8.09 5.49 21.09
C GLU A 131 -6.89 4.84 21.78
N THR A 132 -6.77 5.04 23.10
CA THR A 132 -5.74 4.37 23.89
C THR A 132 -6.23 3.00 24.31
N ILE A 133 -5.56 1.93 23.85
CA ILE A 133 -5.86 0.55 24.16
C ILE A 133 -4.60 -0.07 24.81
N ASP A 134 -4.75 -0.66 25.99
CA ASP A 134 -3.64 -1.22 26.77
C ASP A 134 -2.47 -0.25 27.03
N GLY A 135 -2.77 1.06 27.05
CA GLY A 135 -1.76 2.11 27.29
C GLY A 135 -1.03 2.59 26.04
N GLU A 136 -1.36 2.07 24.87
CA GLU A 136 -0.82 2.50 23.57
C GLU A 136 -1.91 3.16 22.72
N GLU A 137 -1.54 4.20 21.99
CA GLU A 137 -2.45 4.90 21.06
C GLU A 137 -2.63 4.05 19.80
N HIS A 138 -3.87 3.96 19.31
CA HIS A 138 -4.21 3.29 18.05
C HIS A 138 -5.05 4.22 17.19
N THR A 139 -4.68 4.37 15.92
CA THR A 139 -5.47 5.15 14.97
C THR A 139 -6.65 4.30 14.49
N LEU A 140 -7.87 4.84 14.61
CA LEU A 140 -9.11 4.14 14.27
C LEU A 140 -9.63 4.53 12.88
N ALA A 141 -9.55 5.82 12.55
CA ALA A 141 -9.99 6.36 11.27
C ALA A 141 -9.24 7.65 10.95
N MET A 142 -9.17 8.00 9.67
CA MET A 142 -8.75 9.32 9.23
C MET A 142 -9.76 9.93 8.28
N VAL A 143 -9.77 11.27 8.24
CA VAL A 143 -10.56 12.08 7.31
C VAL A 143 -9.61 12.78 6.37
N GLN A 144 -9.81 12.63 5.08
CA GLN A 144 -9.02 13.31 4.05
C GLN A 144 -9.92 13.91 2.97
N ASP A 145 -9.38 14.77 2.14
CA ASP A 145 -10.12 15.28 0.99
C ASP A 145 -10.43 14.13 0.03
N PHE A 146 -11.66 14.09 -0.47
CA PHE A 146 -12.00 13.18 -1.55
C PHE A 146 -11.48 13.74 -2.88
N VAL A 147 -10.86 12.92 -3.70
CA VAL A 147 -10.37 13.27 -5.03
C VAL A 147 -11.46 12.95 -6.06
N PRO A 148 -12.22 13.95 -6.52
CA PRO A 148 -13.28 13.70 -7.50
C PRO A 148 -12.71 13.52 -8.90
N ASP A 149 -13.49 12.91 -9.80
CA ASP A 149 -13.21 12.79 -11.23
C ASP A 149 -11.83 12.19 -11.54
N ALA A 150 -11.40 11.25 -10.68
CA ALA A 150 -10.11 10.57 -10.82
C ALA A 150 -10.30 9.12 -11.27
N ASP A 151 -9.44 8.70 -12.18
CA ASP A 151 -9.33 7.31 -12.60
C ASP A 151 -8.34 6.56 -11.71
N ASP A 152 -8.62 5.30 -11.42
CA ASP A 152 -7.66 4.38 -10.83
C ASP A 152 -6.46 4.20 -11.76
N GLY A 153 -5.24 4.47 -11.26
CA GLY A 153 -4.04 4.51 -12.09
C GLY A 153 -3.68 3.17 -12.72
N TRP A 154 -4.01 2.05 -12.07
CA TRP A 154 -3.82 0.73 -12.64
C TRP A 154 -4.73 0.52 -13.85
N ARG A 155 -6.03 0.78 -13.70
CA ARG A 155 -7.00 0.65 -14.79
C ARG A 155 -6.67 1.59 -15.95
N TYR A 156 -6.24 2.80 -15.61
CA TYR A 156 -5.86 3.80 -16.61
C TYR A 156 -4.68 3.33 -17.44
N ALA A 157 -3.58 2.89 -16.82
CA ALA A 157 -2.41 2.37 -17.53
C ALA A 157 -2.71 1.09 -18.31
N LEU A 158 -3.51 0.18 -17.71
CA LEU A 158 -3.95 -1.07 -18.37
C LEU A 158 -4.69 -0.78 -19.67
N GLY A 159 -5.58 0.24 -19.67
CA GLY A 159 -6.29 0.65 -20.90
C GLY A 159 -5.36 1.11 -22.02
N PHE A 160 -4.25 1.79 -21.71
CA PHE A 160 -3.22 2.12 -22.71
C PHE A 160 -2.49 0.88 -23.22
N ALA A 161 -2.11 -0.01 -22.32
CA ALA A 161 -1.40 -1.24 -22.67
C ALA A 161 -2.25 -2.18 -23.56
N GLU A 162 -3.52 -2.37 -23.24
CA GLU A 162 -4.48 -3.17 -24.02
C GLU A 162 -4.63 -2.70 -25.48
N HIS A 163 -4.47 -1.40 -25.72
CA HIS A 163 -4.56 -0.81 -27.05
C HIS A 163 -3.18 -0.55 -27.68
N ALA A 164 -2.09 -0.99 -27.04
CA ALA A 164 -0.72 -0.69 -27.44
C ALA A 164 -0.49 0.83 -27.66
N ALA A 165 -1.23 1.67 -26.93
CA ALA A 165 -1.11 3.12 -27.02
C ALA A 165 0.10 3.61 -26.21
N PRO A 166 0.86 4.62 -26.73
CA PRO A 166 2.01 5.16 -26.01
C PRO A 166 1.61 5.77 -24.66
N PHE A 167 2.26 5.34 -23.57
CA PHE A 167 2.00 5.82 -22.21
C PHE A 167 3.05 6.85 -21.74
N GLY A 168 4.02 7.21 -22.56
CA GLY A 168 5.15 8.06 -22.21
C GLY A 168 4.77 9.39 -21.52
N PRO A 169 3.89 10.24 -22.09
CA PRO A 169 3.48 11.48 -21.44
C PRO A 169 2.85 11.27 -20.06
N GLU A 170 2.02 10.26 -19.89
CA GLU A 170 1.38 9.91 -18.62
C GLU A 170 2.40 9.38 -17.61
N ALA A 171 3.32 8.53 -18.05
CA ALA A 171 4.39 8.02 -17.22
C ALA A 171 5.33 9.13 -16.73
N SER A 172 5.69 10.09 -17.60
CA SER A 172 6.48 11.26 -17.22
C SER A 172 5.78 12.10 -16.15
N LEU A 173 4.47 12.39 -16.34
CA LEU A 173 3.66 13.12 -15.36
C LEU A 173 3.57 12.37 -14.01
N LEU A 174 3.47 11.04 -14.04
CA LEU A 174 3.51 10.21 -12.82
C LEU A 174 4.88 10.31 -12.14
N GLY A 175 5.97 10.34 -12.91
CA GLY A 175 7.32 10.55 -12.41
C GLY A 175 7.48 11.90 -11.70
N GLU A 176 7.01 12.99 -12.31
CA GLU A 176 7.00 14.33 -11.73
C GLU A 176 6.19 14.38 -10.43
N SER A 177 5.01 13.76 -10.42
CA SER A 177 4.13 13.68 -9.24
C SER A 177 4.78 12.90 -8.09
N THR A 178 5.41 11.77 -8.39
CA THR A 178 6.13 10.95 -7.42
C THR A 178 7.32 11.71 -6.83
N ARG A 179 8.10 12.41 -7.66
CA ARG A 179 9.20 13.27 -7.21
C ARG A 179 8.73 14.37 -6.29
N CYS A 180 7.63 15.04 -6.62
CA CYS A 180 7.05 16.10 -5.80
C CYS A 180 6.71 15.59 -4.38
N VAL A 181 6.10 14.42 -4.27
CA VAL A 181 5.81 13.78 -2.97
C VAL A 181 7.09 13.43 -2.22
N HIS A 182 8.09 12.84 -2.89
CA HIS A 182 9.36 12.49 -2.23
C HIS A 182 10.12 13.73 -1.74
N GLU A 183 10.11 14.83 -2.49
CA GLU A 183 10.70 16.11 -2.08
C GLU A 183 9.95 16.69 -0.87
N ALA A 184 8.62 16.61 -0.82
CA ALA A 184 7.83 17.03 0.32
C ALA A 184 8.14 16.19 1.57
N LEU A 185 8.22 14.87 1.44
CA LEU A 185 8.61 13.96 2.53
C LEU A 185 10.04 14.24 3.01
N ALA A 186 11.00 14.45 2.10
CA ALA A 186 12.37 14.81 2.45
C ALA A 186 12.49 16.13 3.20
N GLY A 187 11.56 17.07 2.94
CA GLY A 187 11.47 18.36 3.65
C GLY A 187 10.82 18.25 5.03
N ALA A 188 9.91 17.28 5.21
CA ALA A 188 9.10 17.13 6.43
C ALA A 188 9.71 16.18 7.47
N PHE A 189 10.60 15.27 7.04
CA PHE A 189 11.17 14.22 7.89
C PHE A 189 12.71 14.22 7.81
N GLU A 190 13.33 13.59 8.80
CA GLU A 190 14.79 13.42 8.81
C GLU A 190 15.24 12.53 7.64
N ARG A 191 16.35 12.92 7.05
CA ARG A 191 17.09 12.17 6.04
C ARG A 191 18.31 11.55 6.68
N GLY A 192 18.75 10.43 6.11
CA GLY A 192 19.92 9.72 6.61
C GLY A 192 20.66 8.96 5.52
N VAL A 193 21.54 8.11 5.97
CA VAL A 193 22.24 7.12 5.16
C VAL A 193 22.12 5.79 5.88
N ASP A 194 21.76 4.74 5.17
CA ASP A 194 21.63 3.40 5.73
C ASP A 194 22.12 2.36 4.72
N LYS A 195 22.33 1.14 5.19
CA LYS A 195 22.70 0.00 4.36
C LYS A 195 21.43 -0.72 3.88
N PRO A 196 21.28 -0.93 2.56
CA PRO A 196 20.16 -1.70 2.03
C PRO A 196 20.13 -3.13 2.61
N SER A 197 18.93 -3.63 2.86
CA SER A 197 18.72 -4.97 3.46
C SER A 197 18.64 -6.10 2.43
N PHE A 198 19.07 -5.88 1.18
CA PHE A 198 18.93 -6.83 0.07
C PHE A 198 19.39 -8.25 0.37
N LEU A 199 20.56 -8.41 0.96
CA LEU A 199 21.11 -9.74 1.26
C LEU A 199 20.28 -10.50 2.30
N ARG A 200 19.73 -9.79 3.31
CA ARG A 200 18.86 -10.39 4.30
C ARG A 200 17.50 -10.75 3.69
N SER A 201 16.96 -9.83 2.88
CA SER A 201 15.73 -10.06 2.12
C SER A 201 15.85 -11.29 1.22
N LEU A 202 16.96 -11.41 0.48
CA LEU A 202 17.22 -12.53 -0.41
C LEU A 202 17.18 -13.88 0.33
N ASP A 203 17.84 -14.01 1.47
CA ASP A 203 17.88 -15.25 2.24
C ASP A 203 16.46 -15.68 2.68
N ASP A 204 15.65 -14.72 3.16
CA ASP A 204 14.27 -14.97 3.56
C ASP A 204 13.36 -15.35 2.37
N LEU A 205 13.54 -14.68 1.22
CA LEU A 205 12.75 -14.93 0.02
C LEU A 205 13.05 -16.29 -0.61
N VAL A 206 14.33 -16.67 -0.69
CA VAL A 206 14.77 -17.99 -1.18
C VAL A 206 14.21 -19.11 -0.30
N ALA A 207 14.21 -18.93 1.01
CA ALA A 207 13.63 -19.91 1.94
C ALA A 207 12.11 -20.10 1.75
N ARG A 208 11.41 -19.09 1.22
CA ARG A 208 9.95 -19.10 1.02
C ARG A 208 9.51 -19.54 -0.36
N ALA A 209 10.37 -19.45 -1.38
CA ALA A 209 10.07 -19.87 -2.76
C ALA A 209 11.27 -20.62 -3.37
N PRO A 210 11.25 -21.96 -3.41
CA PRO A 210 12.35 -22.78 -3.92
C PRO A 210 12.78 -22.45 -5.37
N VAL A 211 11.88 -21.92 -6.19
CA VAL A 211 12.18 -21.48 -7.56
C VAL A 211 13.27 -20.40 -7.60
N LEU A 212 13.47 -19.66 -6.50
CA LEU A 212 14.50 -18.63 -6.39
C LEU A 212 15.91 -19.19 -6.12
N GLU A 213 16.06 -20.47 -5.76
CA GLU A 213 17.36 -21.10 -5.50
C GLU A 213 18.32 -21.00 -6.72
N GLU A 214 17.77 -21.09 -7.95
CA GLU A 214 18.56 -20.98 -9.17
C GLU A 214 19.16 -19.58 -9.40
N TYR A 215 18.53 -18.53 -8.85
CA TYR A 215 18.96 -17.13 -9.01
C TYR A 215 19.76 -16.61 -7.80
N ALA A 216 19.75 -17.33 -6.68
CA ALA A 216 20.26 -16.85 -5.39
C ALA A 216 21.73 -16.46 -5.43
N ALA A 217 22.58 -17.24 -6.13
CA ALA A 217 24.02 -16.97 -6.21
C ALA A 217 24.32 -15.71 -7.03
N GLU A 218 23.62 -15.52 -8.16
CA GLU A 218 23.80 -14.36 -9.04
C GLU A 218 23.23 -13.10 -8.39
N ALA A 219 22.05 -13.18 -7.77
CA ALA A 219 21.45 -12.07 -7.03
C ALA A 219 22.35 -11.63 -5.86
N ARG A 220 22.95 -12.59 -5.13
CA ARG A 220 23.90 -12.30 -4.05
C ARG A 220 25.11 -11.55 -4.58
N ALA A 221 25.75 -12.06 -5.64
CA ALA A 221 26.90 -11.41 -6.26
C ALA A 221 26.56 -10.00 -6.75
N PHE A 222 25.38 -9.80 -7.34
CA PHE A 222 24.90 -8.50 -7.78
C PHE A 222 24.75 -7.52 -6.60
N TYR A 223 24.18 -7.95 -5.47
CA TYR A 223 24.03 -7.10 -4.29
C TYR A 223 25.36 -6.81 -3.57
N GLU A 224 26.31 -7.75 -3.58
CA GLU A 224 27.64 -7.56 -2.98
C GLU A 224 28.50 -6.55 -3.74
N ASP A 225 28.25 -6.35 -5.04
CA ASP A 225 28.95 -5.35 -5.87
C ASP A 225 28.40 -3.91 -5.70
N LEU A 226 27.30 -3.76 -4.96
CA LEU A 226 26.73 -2.45 -4.64
C LEU A 226 27.45 -1.81 -3.44
N GLY A 227 27.45 -0.48 -3.40
CA GLY A 227 27.96 0.27 -2.26
C GLY A 227 27.19 -0.06 -0.96
N ASP A 228 27.86 0.15 0.17
CA ASP A 228 27.31 -0.15 1.50
C ASP A 228 26.30 0.88 2.02
N GLU A 229 26.24 2.08 1.44
CA GLU A 229 25.46 3.20 1.95
C GLU A 229 24.57 3.82 0.86
N VAL A 230 23.32 4.03 1.18
CA VAL A 230 22.34 4.72 0.32
C VAL A 230 21.65 5.83 1.10
N GLU A 231 21.32 6.92 0.41
CA GLU A 231 20.46 7.96 0.99
C GLU A 231 19.06 7.40 1.26
N VAL A 232 18.57 7.66 2.47
CA VAL A 232 17.25 7.22 2.93
C VAL A 232 16.44 8.37 3.50
N GLN A 233 15.12 8.28 3.33
CA GLN A 233 14.12 9.20 3.84
C GLN A 233 12.81 8.46 4.11
N ARG A 234 11.79 9.12 4.61
CA ARG A 234 10.45 8.54 4.59
C ARG A 234 9.98 8.43 3.14
N VAL A 235 9.37 7.32 2.82
CA VAL A 235 8.87 6.96 1.49
C VAL A 235 7.44 6.44 1.59
N HIS A 236 6.76 6.25 0.48
CA HIS A 236 5.44 5.61 0.43
C HIS A 236 5.54 4.15 0.92
N GLY A 237 6.55 3.43 0.45
CA GLY A 237 6.92 2.09 0.90
C GLY A 237 6.18 0.94 0.21
N ASP A 238 5.08 1.20 -0.50
CA ASP A 238 4.38 0.22 -1.35
C ASP A 238 3.76 0.88 -2.59
N LEU A 239 4.50 1.79 -3.22
CA LEU A 239 4.01 2.52 -4.39
C LEU A 239 3.90 1.61 -5.62
N HIS A 240 2.74 1.62 -6.23
CA HIS A 240 2.44 0.96 -7.52
C HIS A 240 1.27 1.68 -8.20
N LEU A 241 0.93 1.30 -9.45
CA LEU A 241 -0.14 1.96 -10.20
C LEU A 241 -1.51 1.93 -9.51
N GLY A 242 -1.79 0.94 -8.68
CA GLY A 242 -3.02 0.88 -7.87
C GLY A 242 -3.03 1.82 -6.67
N GLN A 243 -1.91 2.47 -6.35
CA GLN A 243 -1.79 3.45 -5.27
C GLN A 243 -1.68 4.89 -5.81
N VAL A 244 -2.14 5.10 -7.04
CA VAL A 244 -2.22 6.42 -7.64
C VAL A 244 -3.57 6.64 -8.30
N LEU A 245 -4.07 7.87 -8.23
CA LEU A 245 -5.27 8.33 -8.91
C LEU A 245 -4.88 9.32 -10.02
N ARG A 246 -5.36 9.11 -11.25
CA ARG A 246 -5.17 10.03 -12.36
C ARG A 246 -6.32 11.04 -12.39
N THR A 247 -6.04 12.28 -12.07
CA THR A 247 -6.97 13.42 -12.22
C THR A 247 -6.76 14.07 -13.60
N PRO A 248 -7.62 14.99 -14.06
CA PRO A 248 -7.42 15.69 -15.34
C PRO A 248 -6.05 16.37 -15.48
N ASP A 249 -5.44 16.82 -14.38
CA ASP A 249 -4.25 17.65 -14.40
C ASP A 249 -2.98 16.94 -13.93
N THR A 250 -3.09 15.94 -13.02
CA THR A 250 -1.92 15.34 -12.36
C THR A 250 -2.24 13.93 -11.83
N TYR A 251 -1.25 13.31 -11.17
CA TYR A 251 -1.43 12.12 -10.34
C TYR A 251 -1.46 12.48 -8.85
N ILE A 252 -2.33 11.81 -8.10
CA ILE A 252 -2.44 11.85 -6.65
C ILE A 252 -1.99 10.51 -6.10
N LEU A 253 -1.00 10.50 -5.22
CA LEU A 253 -0.55 9.30 -4.51
C LEU A 253 -1.44 9.09 -3.28
N ILE A 254 -1.85 7.86 -3.03
CA ILE A 254 -2.78 7.44 -1.97
C ILE A 254 -2.23 6.22 -1.23
N ASP A 255 -2.72 5.96 -0.01
CA ASP A 255 -2.44 4.74 0.75
C ASP A 255 -0.97 4.57 1.20
N PHE A 256 -0.50 5.50 2.03
CA PHE A 256 0.88 5.56 2.54
C PHE A 256 1.13 4.60 3.72
N GLU A 257 0.36 3.53 3.86
CA GLU A 257 0.53 2.57 4.95
C GLU A 257 1.80 1.69 4.82
N GLY A 258 2.39 1.64 3.61
CA GLY A 258 3.50 0.73 3.30
C GLY A 258 3.04 -0.72 3.10
N GLU A 259 3.97 -1.65 2.85
CA GLU A 259 3.65 -3.06 2.57
C GLU A 259 2.96 -3.74 3.77
N PRO A 260 1.71 -4.22 3.64
CA PRO A 260 0.96 -4.81 4.76
C PRO A 260 1.62 -6.05 5.38
N ALA A 261 2.44 -6.77 4.60
CA ALA A 261 3.16 -7.95 5.07
C ALA A 261 4.34 -7.63 6.00
N ARG A 262 4.75 -6.36 6.11
CA ARG A 262 5.82 -5.91 7.00
C ARG A 262 5.25 -5.41 8.33
N PRO A 263 5.91 -5.70 9.46
CA PRO A 263 5.55 -5.10 10.74
C PRO A 263 5.55 -3.57 10.68
N LEU A 264 4.65 -2.91 11.40
CA LEU A 264 4.54 -1.45 11.43
C LEU A 264 5.87 -0.75 11.74
N ALA A 265 6.66 -1.30 12.67
CA ALA A 265 7.96 -0.76 13.02
C ALA A 265 8.96 -0.75 11.84
N GLU A 266 8.82 -1.66 10.89
CA GLU A 266 9.65 -1.69 9.67
C GLU A 266 9.11 -0.72 8.61
N ARG A 267 7.77 -0.64 8.46
CA ARG A 267 7.11 0.30 7.54
C ARG A 267 7.41 1.77 7.87
N ARG A 268 7.74 2.06 9.13
CA ARG A 268 8.12 3.40 9.59
C ARG A 268 9.58 3.75 9.41
N ARG A 269 10.43 2.80 9.03
CA ARG A 269 11.86 3.09 8.79
C ARG A 269 12.04 3.88 7.51
N PRO A 270 12.97 4.83 7.49
CA PRO A 270 13.43 5.43 6.25
C PRO A 270 13.94 4.36 5.28
N ASP A 271 13.72 4.58 3.99
CA ASP A 271 14.28 3.77 2.91
C ASP A 271 14.66 4.69 1.74
N SER A 272 15.32 4.16 0.71
CA SER A 272 15.62 4.94 -0.48
C SER A 272 14.33 5.23 -1.27
N PRO A 273 14.15 6.45 -1.80
CA PRO A 273 13.08 6.75 -2.75
C PRO A 273 13.06 5.83 -3.97
N LEU A 274 14.19 5.21 -4.30
CA LEU A 274 14.30 4.24 -5.39
C LEU A 274 13.46 2.98 -5.16
N ARG A 275 13.07 2.68 -3.92
CA ARG A 275 12.10 1.64 -3.60
C ARG A 275 10.75 1.88 -4.28
N ASP A 276 10.22 3.09 -4.14
CA ASP A 276 8.94 3.47 -4.74
C ASP A 276 9.05 3.60 -6.27
N VAL A 277 10.17 4.13 -6.75
CA VAL A 277 10.49 4.16 -8.19
C VAL A 277 10.49 2.74 -8.78
N ALA A 278 11.14 1.79 -8.11
CA ALA A 278 11.14 0.38 -8.51
C ALA A 278 9.73 -0.22 -8.51
N GLY A 279 8.90 0.12 -7.53
CA GLY A 279 7.50 -0.32 -7.45
C GLY A 279 6.69 0.10 -8.67
N ILE A 280 6.81 1.34 -9.13
CA ILE A 280 6.15 1.81 -10.37
C ILE A 280 6.69 1.07 -11.61
N LEU A 281 8.02 0.91 -11.74
CA LEU A 281 8.60 0.16 -12.87
C LEU A 281 8.07 -1.28 -12.91
N ARG A 282 7.99 -1.95 -11.78
CA ARG A 282 7.41 -3.29 -11.67
C ARG A 282 5.93 -3.30 -12.05
N SER A 283 5.18 -2.29 -11.59
CA SER A 283 3.76 -2.19 -11.89
C SER A 283 3.49 -1.96 -13.40
N LEU A 284 4.37 -1.24 -14.11
CA LEU A 284 4.31 -1.10 -15.56
C LEU A 284 4.62 -2.43 -16.28
N ASP A 285 5.60 -3.22 -15.80
CA ASP A 285 5.86 -4.57 -16.31
C ASP A 285 4.61 -5.46 -16.17
N TYR A 286 3.92 -5.40 -15.02
CA TYR A 286 2.65 -6.13 -14.80
C TYR A 286 1.53 -5.65 -15.72
N ALA A 287 1.38 -4.34 -15.93
CA ALA A 287 0.36 -3.81 -16.83
C ALA A 287 0.56 -4.31 -18.26
N ALA A 288 1.79 -4.32 -18.75
CA ALA A 288 2.12 -4.87 -20.07
C ALA A 288 1.80 -6.37 -20.15
N ALA A 289 2.22 -7.16 -19.15
CA ALA A 289 2.01 -8.60 -19.13
C ALA A 289 0.51 -8.97 -19.09
N VAL A 290 -0.27 -8.30 -18.23
CA VAL A 290 -1.72 -8.53 -18.08
C VAL A 290 -2.48 -8.13 -19.34
N ALA A 291 -2.10 -7.05 -19.98
CA ALA A 291 -2.68 -6.59 -21.25
C ALA A 291 -2.25 -7.45 -22.46
N GLY A 292 -1.21 -8.27 -22.33
CA GLY A 292 -0.58 -8.95 -23.46
C GLY A 292 0.16 -8.00 -24.41
N ALA A 293 0.57 -6.83 -23.90
CA ALA A 293 1.34 -5.86 -24.66
C ALA A 293 2.82 -6.29 -24.80
N ASP A 294 3.52 -5.70 -25.77
CA ASP A 294 4.96 -5.92 -25.93
C ASP A 294 5.72 -5.37 -24.72
N GLN A 295 6.77 -6.10 -24.31
CA GLN A 295 7.67 -5.66 -23.24
C GLN A 295 8.28 -4.26 -23.51
N GLN A 296 8.42 -3.89 -24.79
CA GLN A 296 8.89 -2.55 -25.19
C GLN A 296 7.98 -1.44 -24.68
N TRP A 297 6.65 -1.70 -24.60
CA TRP A 297 5.70 -0.73 -24.04
C TRP A 297 6.05 -0.38 -22.57
N ALA A 298 6.33 -1.38 -21.74
CA ALA A 298 6.71 -1.16 -20.34
C ALA A 298 8.09 -0.47 -20.24
N GLN A 299 9.03 -0.81 -21.13
CA GLN A 299 10.35 -0.18 -21.16
C GLN A 299 10.26 1.30 -21.53
N ASP A 300 9.49 1.65 -22.56
CA ASP A 300 9.28 3.03 -23.00
C ASP A 300 8.56 3.85 -21.92
N ALA A 301 7.52 3.29 -21.31
CA ALA A 301 6.81 3.91 -20.18
C ALA A 301 7.72 4.11 -18.99
N GLY A 302 8.51 3.09 -18.63
CA GLY A 302 9.48 3.16 -17.55
C GLY A 302 10.57 4.21 -17.77
N ALA A 303 11.10 4.31 -18.98
CA ALA A 303 12.08 5.34 -19.35
C ALA A 303 11.49 6.75 -19.21
N ALA A 304 10.25 6.97 -19.67
CA ALA A 304 9.56 8.24 -19.53
C ALA A 304 9.24 8.59 -18.07
N PHE A 305 8.87 7.59 -17.24
CA PHE A 305 8.68 7.76 -15.80
C PHE A 305 9.97 8.22 -15.11
N LEU A 306 11.11 7.57 -15.43
CA LEU A 306 12.41 7.93 -14.85
C LEU A 306 12.84 9.35 -15.28
N ASP A 307 12.59 9.74 -16.52
CA ASP A 307 12.84 11.11 -17.01
C ASP A 307 12.02 12.14 -16.24
N GLY A 308 10.71 11.91 -16.09
CA GLY A 308 9.83 12.78 -15.29
C GLY A 308 10.19 12.84 -13.81
N TYR A 309 10.60 11.72 -13.23
CA TYR A 309 11.11 11.65 -11.87
C TYR A 309 12.48 12.35 -11.71
N GLY A 310 13.27 12.40 -12.77
CA GLY A 310 14.58 13.03 -12.78
C GLY A 310 15.71 12.13 -12.27
N VAL A 311 15.62 10.82 -12.50
CA VAL A 311 16.66 9.85 -12.13
C VAL A 311 17.04 8.98 -13.34
N GLU A 312 18.33 8.70 -13.48
CA GLU A 312 18.81 7.75 -14.47
C GLU A 312 18.79 6.31 -13.93
N ARG A 313 18.67 5.34 -14.84
CA ARG A 313 18.81 3.94 -14.47
C ARG A 313 20.22 3.67 -13.93
N SER A 314 20.31 2.97 -12.83
CA SER A 314 21.57 2.69 -12.13
C SER A 314 21.58 1.28 -11.54
N PRO A 315 22.76 0.70 -11.25
CA PRO A 315 22.82 -0.59 -10.55
C PRO A 315 22.04 -0.61 -9.23
N LEU A 316 22.01 0.51 -8.50
CA LEU A 316 21.24 0.61 -7.26
C LEU A 316 19.73 0.56 -7.51
N LEU A 317 19.22 1.26 -8.55
CA LEU A 317 17.81 1.14 -8.93
C LEU A 317 17.48 -0.29 -9.39
N ASP A 318 18.36 -0.91 -10.17
CA ASP A 318 18.17 -2.29 -10.60
C ASP A 318 18.15 -3.27 -9.40
N ALA A 319 18.88 -2.97 -8.33
CA ALA A 319 18.79 -3.76 -7.10
C ALA A 319 17.44 -3.64 -6.40
N TYR A 320 16.85 -2.45 -6.34
CA TYR A 320 15.47 -2.28 -5.81
C TYR A 320 14.44 -2.97 -6.70
N VAL A 321 14.59 -2.90 -8.03
CA VAL A 321 13.71 -3.62 -8.98
C VAL A 321 13.86 -5.13 -8.80
N LEU A 322 15.08 -5.63 -8.61
CA LEU A 322 15.35 -7.05 -8.36
C LEU A 322 14.75 -7.52 -7.02
N ASP A 323 14.95 -6.77 -5.93
CA ASP A 323 14.39 -7.10 -4.61
C ASP A 323 12.85 -7.18 -4.65
N LYS A 324 12.20 -6.20 -5.32
CA LYS A 324 10.75 -6.23 -5.50
C LYS A 324 10.32 -7.41 -6.39
N ALA A 325 11.03 -7.72 -7.46
CA ALA A 325 10.72 -8.85 -8.34
C ALA A 325 10.85 -10.20 -7.59
N LEU A 326 11.89 -10.37 -6.78
CA LEU A 326 12.07 -11.57 -5.95
C LEU A 326 10.93 -11.72 -4.91
N TYR A 327 10.53 -10.62 -4.27
CA TYR A 327 9.35 -10.61 -3.39
C TYR A 327 8.08 -11.02 -4.13
N GLU A 328 7.86 -10.47 -5.33
CA GLU A 328 6.71 -10.79 -6.18
C GLU A 328 6.69 -12.26 -6.59
N VAL A 329 7.85 -12.89 -6.87
CA VAL A 329 7.93 -14.34 -7.13
C VAL A 329 7.37 -15.13 -5.96
N VAL A 330 7.73 -14.78 -4.72
CA VAL A 330 7.17 -15.44 -3.52
C VAL A 330 5.67 -15.22 -3.43
N TYR A 331 5.20 -13.99 -3.64
CA TYR A 331 3.79 -13.64 -3.58
C TYR A 331 2.96 -14.40 -4.63
N GLU A 332 3.40 -14.39 -5.89
CA GLU A 332 2.70 -15.05 -6.98
C GLU A 332 2.71 -16.59 -6.83
N SER A 333 3.83 -17.15 -6.39
CA SER A 333 3.91 -18.61 -6.15
C SER A 333 2.88 -19.08 -5.14
N ASN A 334 2.54 -18.26 -4.16
CA ASN A 334 1.58 -18.60 -3.11
C ASN A 334 0.12 -18.24 -3.45
N ASN A 335 -0.10 -17.21 -4.27
CA ASN A 335 -1.44 -16.63 -4.47
C ASN A 335 -1.95 -16.79 -5.91
N ARG A 336 -1.06 -16.68 -6.93
CA ARG A 336 -1.40 -16.70 -8.35
C ARG A 336 -0.31 -17.41 -9.16
N PRO A 337 -0.13 -18.75 -9.04
CA PRO A 337 1.00 -19.46 -9.65
C PRO A 337 1.15 -19.25 -11.16
N ASP A 338 0.06 -18.98 -11.87
CA ASP A 338 0.08 -18.70 -13.31
C ASP A 338 0.75 -17.36 -13.66
N TRP A 339 0.96 -16.47 -12.67
CA TRP A 339 1.57 -15.15 -12.85
C TRP A 339 3.05 -15.10 -12.47
N VAL A 340 3.60 -16.18 -11.92
CA VAL A 340 4.99 -16.23 -11.44
C VAL A 340 6.02 -15.90 -12.51
N GLU A 341 5.69 -16.17 -13.77
CA GLU A 341 6.58 -15.86 -14.90
C GLU A 341 6.81 -14.37 -15.11
N ILE A 342 5.84 -13.51 -14.70
CA ILE A 342 5.97 -12.04 -14.83
C ILE A 342 7.18 -11.52 -14.02
N PRO A 343 7.26 -11.75 -12.69
CA PRO A 343 8.43 -11.32 -11.93
C PRO A 343 9.70 -12.09 -12.30
N LEU A 344 9.65 -13.37 -12.66
CA LEU A 344 10.83 -14.13 -13.10
C LEU A 344 11.48 -13.55 -14.35
N GLN A 345 10.71 -13.01 -15.30
CA GLN A 345 11.27 -12.31 -16.46
C GLN A 345 12.08 -11.07 -16.05
N ALA A 346 11.63 -10.33 -15.03
CA ALA A 346 12.41 -9.19 -14.52
C ALA A 346 13.69 -9.65 -13.82
N VAL A 347 13.63 -10.72 -13.02
CA VAL A 347 14.84 -11.31 -12.39
C VAL A 347 15.89 -11.67 -13.47
N ARG A 348 15.49 -12.43 -14.49
CA ARG A 348 16.38 -12.82 -15.58
C ARG A 348 16.93 -11.64 -16.36
N ARG A 349 16.14 -10.60 -16.59
CA ARG A 349 16.59 -9.38 -17.30
C ARG A 349 17.66 -8.61 -16.55
N ILE A 350 17.64 -8.63 -15.23
CA ILE A 350 18.62 -7.91 -14.40
C ILE A 350 19.88 -8.73 -14.17
N LEU A 351 19.72 -10.03 -13.94
CA LEU A 351 20.86 -10.90 -13.63
C LEU A 351 21.60 -11.41 -14.91
N GLY A 352 20.97 -11.33 -16.11
CA GLY A 352 21.55 -11.77 -17.40
C GLY A 352 21.04 -13.12 -17.76
#